data_e57142f865ee65f3de54c97ab2d51883
#
_entry.id   e57142f865ee65f3de54c97ab2d51883
#
_cell.length_a   1.000
_cell.length_b   1.000
_cell.length_c   1.000
_cell.angle_alpha   90.00
_cell.angle_beta   90.00
_cell.angle_gamma   90.00
#
_symmetry.space_group_name_H-M   'P 1'
#
loop_
_entity.id
_entity.type
_entity.pdbx_description
1 polymer ?
#
loop_
_entity_poly.entity_id
_entity_poly.type
_entity_poly.pdbx_seq_one_letter_code
_entity_poly.pdbx_strand_id
1 'polypeptide(L)'
;MLLMLGVTLQQRTVTASEPLAFAAAPEKQAEIKFDTLRHDFGTFSEKDSEQHCTFRFTNVGNAPLVINQAFASCGCTVPTYTKDLIQPGDTGRIDVTYNGRGKFPGHFAKTITIRSNAKTEIIRLTVEGMMTK
;
A
#
# COMPACT_ATOMS: atom_id res chain seq x y z
N MET A 1 -67.92 -18.52 7.79
CA MET A 1 -67.31 -18.40 7.79
C MET A 1 -66.26 -18.16 7.60
N LEU A 2 -65.81 -17.86 7.56
CA LEU A 2 -65.01 -17.63 7.44
C LEU A 2 -63.94 -17.38 7.30
N LEU A 3 -63.74 -17.28 7.17
CA LEU A 3 -62.82 -17.06 7.09
C LEU A 3 -61.85 -16.69 6.89
N MET A 4 -61.75 -16.51 6.76
CA MET A 4 -60.92 -16.13 6.57
C MET A 4 -59.92 -15.86 6.63
N LEU A 5 -59.61 -15.71 6.58
CA LEU A 5 -58.69 -15.48 6.63
C LEU A 5 -57.72 -15.26 6.44
N GLY A 6 -57.42 -15.13 6.36
CA GLY A 6 -56.58 -14.83 6.11
C GLY A 6 -55.63 -14.70 5.95
N VAL A 7 -55.40 -14.51 5.75
CA VAL A 7 -54.47 -14.29 5.51
C VAL A 7 -53.60 -13.87 5.45
N THR A 8 -53.37 -13.61 5.44
CA THR A 8 -52.61 -13.10 5.32
C THR A 8 -51.57 -12.93 5.41
N LEU A 9 -51.40 -12.88 5.38
CA LEU A 9 -50.39 -12.66 5.43
C LEU A 9 -49.40 -12.51 5.20
N GLN A 10 -49.29 -12.39 5.04
CA GLN A 10 -48.37 -12.17 4.83
C GLN A 10 -47.46 -11.90 4.59
N GLN A 11 -47.35 -11.53 4.40
CA GLN A 11 -46.63 -11.14 4.13
C GLN A 11 -45.63 -10.92 4.24
N ARG A 12 -45.56 -10.80 4.38
CA ARG A 12 -44.68 -10.57 4.55
C ARG A 12 -43.77 -10.30 4.19
N THR A 13 -43.77 -9.93 4.02
CA THR A 13 -43.12 -9.71 3.63
C THR A 13 -42.03 -9.61 3.65
N VAL A 14 -42.05 -9.48 3.87
CA VAL A 14 -41.05 -9.47 4.00
C VAL A 14 -40.02 -9.39 3.50
N THR A 15 -40.03 -9.56 3.46
CA THR A 15 -39.11 -9.57 2.84
C THR A 15 -38.39 -8.46 2.31
N ALA A 16 -38.59 -7.55 2.17
CA ALA A 16 -37.95 -6.36 1.72
C ALA A 16 -36.62 -6.10 2.34
N SER A 17 -36.37 -6.67 3.48
CA SER A 17 -35.12 -6.46 4.19
C SER A 17 -33.91 -7.05 3.47
N GLU A 18 -34.11 -8.02 2.60
CA GLU A 18 -32.99 -8.66 1.94
C GLU A 18 -32.14 -7.70 1.12
N PRO A 19 -32.70 -6.81 0.35
CA PRO A 19 -31.86 -5.85 -0.37
C PRO A 19 -30.96 -5.03 0.54
N LEU A 20 -31.45 -4.72 1.72
CA LEU A 20 -30.67 -3.96 2.67
C LEU A 20 -29.47 -4.75 3.16
N ALA A 21 -29.61 -6.04 3.30
CA ALA A 21 -28.51 -6.90 3.73
C ALA A 21 -27.39 -6.89 2.70
N PHE A 22 -27.71 -6.89 1.42
CA PHE A 22 -26.68 -6.79 0.38
C PHE A 22 -25.98 -5.46 0.41
N ALA A 23 -26.72 -4.40 0.59
CA ALA A 23 -26.14 -3.06 0.63
C ALA A 23 -25.18 -2.93 1.81
N ALA A 24 -25.42 -3.65 2.87
CA ALA A 24 -24.59 -3.58 4.06
C ALA A 24 -23.34 -4.45 3.99
N ALA A 25 -23.23 -5.35 3.00
CA ALA A 25 -22.08 -6.22 2.89
C ALA A 25 -20.82 -5.42 2.61
N PRO A 26 -19.76 -5.63 3.38
CA PRO A 26 -18.52 -4.90 3.14
C PRO A 26 -17.89 -5.35 1.83
N GLU A 27 -17.34 -4.40 1.13
CA GLU A 27 -16.59 -4.67 -0.08
C GLU A 27 -15.21 -5.17 0.28
N LYS A 28 -14.74 -6.17 -0.46
CA LYS A 28 -13.40 -6.71 -0.23
C LYS A 28 -12.38 -5.85 -0.94
N GLN A 29 -11.40 -5.38 -0.20
CA GLN A 29 -10.36 -4.53 -0.76
C GLN A 29 -9.08 -4.65 0.06
N ALA A 30 -7.96 -4.72 -0.65
CA ALA A 30 -6.65 -4.65 -0.03
C ALA A 30 -6.40 -3.22 0.46
N GLU A 31 -5.61 -3.08 1.49
CA GLU A 31 -5.12 -1.79 1.92
C GLU A 31 -3.72 -1.95 2.47
N ILE A 32 -2.87 -0.98 2.16
CA ILE A 32 -1.46 -1.03 2.47
C ILE A 32 -1.13 -0.01 3.55
N LYS A 33 -0.38 -0.46 4.55
CA LYS A 33 0.08 0.43 5.61
C LYS A 33 1.58 0.23 5.78
N PHE A 34 2.34 1.28 5.52
CA PHE A 34 3.78 1.27 5.72
C PHE A 34 4.12 1.60 7.17
N ASP A 35 5.16 0.98 7.69
CA ASP A 35 5.67 1.29 9.03
C ASP A 35 6.18 2.72 9.08
N THR A 36 6.83 3.16 8.00
CA THR A 36 7.28 4.54 7.85
C THR A 36 7.24 4.90 6.37
N LEU A 37 7.06 6.16 6.07
CA LEU A 37 7.04 6.66 4.70
C LEU A 37 8.32 7.40 4.33
N ARG A 38 9.26 7.49 5.25
CA ARG A 38 10.47 8.28 5.07
C ARG A 38 11.64 7.59 5.73
N HIS A 39 12.78 7.61 5.04
CA HIS A 39 14.03 7.08 5.58
C HIS A 39 15.15 8.08 5.35
N ASP A 40 15.90 8.35 6.42
CA ASP A 40 17.06 9.22 6.36
C ASP A 40 18.30 8.35 6.48
N PHE A 41 19.12 8.34 5.42
CA PHE A 41 20.39 7.61 5.42
C PHE A 41 21.44 8.28 6.32
N GLY A 42 21.17 9.51 6.78
CA GLY A 42 22.15 10.25 7.54
C GLY A 42 23.25 10.80 6.67
N THR A 43 24.42 10.99 7.25
CA THR A 43 25.58 11.53 6.55
C THR A 43 26.51 10.40 6.14
N PHE A 44 26.90 10.38 4.88
CA PHE A 44 27.83 9.37 4.37
C PHE A 44 28.75 10.00 3.33
N SER A 45 29.91 9.36 3.10
CA SER A 45 30.92 9.85 2.18
C SER A 45 30.60 9.46 0.74
N GLU A 46 31.01 10.28 -0.22
CA GLU A 46 30.92 9.93 -1.64
C GLU A 46 31.75 8.69 -1.98
N LYS A 47 32.68 8.32 -1.10
CA LYS A 47 33.47 7.08 -1.26
C LYS A 47 32.62 5.85 -0.91
N ASP A 48 31.54 6.04 -0.20
CA ASP A 48 30.57 5.00 0.13
C ASP A 48 29.20 5.46 -0.35
N SER A 49 29.10 5.71 -1.63
CA SER A 49 27.97 6.40 -2.25
C SER A 49 26.73 5.55 -2.38
N GLU A 50 26.82 4.25 -2.17
CA GLU A 50 25.64 3.36 -2.29
C GLU A 50 25.06 3.11 -0.92
N GLN A 51 23.77 3.43 -0.77
CA GLN A 51 23.03 3.29 0.48
C GLN A 51 21.78 2.45 0.24
N HIS A 52 21.40 1.68 1.24
CA HIS A 52 20.26 0.77 1.14
C HIS A 52 19.32 0.96 2.31
N CYS A 53 18.03 0.80 2.05
CA CYS A 53 17.05 0.71 3.13
C CYS A 53 15.87 -0.14 2.69
N THR A 54 15.04 -0.51 3.65
CA THR A 54 13.84 -1.30 3.41
C THR A 54 12.66 -0.62 4.07
N PHE A 55 11.61 -0.43 3.29
CA PHE A 55 10.31 0.00 3.81
C PHE A 55 9.42 -1.23 3.93
N ARG A 56 8.96 -1.51 5.14
CA ARG A 56 8.07 -2.63 5.39
C ARG A 56 6.62 -2.15 5.41
N PHE A 57 5.74 -3.00 4.92
CA PHE A 57 4.32 -2.69 4.94
C PHE A 57 3.51 -3.93 5.29
N THR A 58 2.28 -3.70 5.69
CA THR A 58 1.32 -4.76 6.01
C THR A 58 0.06 -4.54 5.18
N ASN A 59 -0.52 -5.64 4.71
CA ASN A 59 -1.84 -5.58 4.11
C ASN A 59 -2.85 -5.55 5.25
N VAL A 60 -3.42 -4.38 5.50
CA VAL A 60 -4.40 -4.19 6.57
C VAL A 60 -5.83 -4.23 6.03
N GLY A 61 -5.99 -4.62 4.77
CA GLY A 61 -7.29 -4.80 4.16
C GLY A 61 -7.82 -6.22 4.33
N ASN A 62 -8.82 -6.56 3.55
CA ASN A 62 -9.46 -7.87 3.62
C ASN A 62 -9.45 -8.60 2.27
N ALA A 63 -8.58 -8.20 1.37
CA ALA A 63 -8.36 -8.87 0.08
C ALA A 63 -6.87 -8.93 -0.20
N PRO A 64 -6.41 -9.84 -1.07
CA PRO A 64 -4.98 -9.92 -1.40
C PRO A 64 -4.46 -8.63 -2.00
N LEU A 65 -3.25 -8.26 -1.60
CA LEU A 65 -2.57 -7.06 -2.04
C LEU A 65 -1.50 -7.42 -3.08
N VAL A 66 -1.46 -6.66 -4.16
CA VAL A 66 -0.45 -6.80 -5.21
C VAL A 66 0.21 -5.44 -5.41
N ILE A 67 1.54 -5.43 -5.36
CA ILE A 67 2.30 -4.25 -5.77
C ILE A 67 2.46 -4.32 -7.28
N ASN A 68 1.93 -3.34 -7.97
CA ASN A 68 1.97 -3.33 -9.44
C ASN A 68 3.23 -2.69 -9.97
N GLN A 69 3.74 -1.68 -9.26
CA GLN A 69 4.86 -0.90 -9.75
C GLN A 69 5.50 -0.13 -8.60
N ALA A 70 6.82 -0.01 -8.67
CA ALA A 70 7.58 0.87 -7.78
C ALA A 70 8.63 1.54 -8.62
N PHE A 71 8.68 2.86 -8.60
CA PHE A 71 9.64 3.59 -9.40
C PHE A 71 10.03 4.90 -8.73
N ALA A 72 11.21 5.40 -9.09
CA ALA A 72 11.70 6.67 -8.60
C ALA A 72 11.90 7.62 -9.79
N SER A 73 11.91 8.91 -9.50
CA SER A 73 12.10 9.95 -10.53
C SER A 73 13.54 10.05 -11.00
N CYS A 74 14.46 9.40 -10.30
CA CYS A 74 15.90 9.47 -10.60
C CYS A 74 16.43 8.06 -10.78
N GLY A 75 17.24 7.83 -11.83
CA GLY A 75 17.90 6.54 -12.01
C GLY A 75 18.90 6.20 -10.90
N CYS A 76 19.22 7.17 -10.07
CA CYS A 76 20.11 6.97 -8.92
C CYS A 76 19.41 6.23 -7.76
N THR A 77 18.12 6.08 -7.82
CA THR A 77 17.33 5.44 -6.78
C THR A 77 16.56 4.29 -7.41
N VAL A 78 16.84 3.06 -6.96
CA VAL A 78 16.29 1.86 -7.57
C VAL A 78 15.50 1.09 -6.51
N PRO A 79 14.17 1.07 -6.62
CA PRO A 79 13.35 0.26 -5.74
C PRO A 79 13.12 -1.13 -6.31
N THR A 80 13.08 -2.13 -5.43
CA THR A 80 12.56 -3.45 -5.75
C THR A 80 11.49 -3.79 -4.71
N TYR A 81 10.61 -4.71 -5.04
CA TYR A 81 9.45 -4.94 -4.19
C TYR A 81 9.02 -6.39 -4.21
N THR A 82 8.24 -6.77 -3.18
CA THR A 82 7.67 -8.11 -3.07
C THR A 82 6.75 -8.36 -4.27
N LYS A 83 7.04 -9.40 -5.04
CA LYS A 83 6.29 -9.74 -6.25
C LYS A 83 5.09 -10.62 -5.98
N ASP A 84 5.11 -11.34 -4.88
CA ASP A 84 4.04 -12.29 -4.54
C ASP A 84 2.82 -11.56 -4.02
N LEU A 85 1.67 -12.25 -4.05
CA LEU A 85 0.46 -11.77 -3.40
C LEU A 85 0.70 -11.68 -1.89
N ILE A 86 0.26 -10.59 -1.30
CA ILE A 86 0.35 -10.37 0.14
C ILE A 86 -1.05 -10.52 0.71
N GLN A 87 -1.28 -11.60 1.44
CA GLN A 87 -2.60 -11.88 2.02
C GLN A 87 -2.92 -10.90 3.14
N PRO A 88 -4.22 -10.73 3.47
CA PRO A 88 -4.59 -9.89 4.61
C PRO A 88 -3.82 -10.30 5.87
N GLY A 89 -3.21 -9.32 6.52
CA GLY A 89 -2.41 -9.54 7.71
C GLY A 89 -0.94 -9.84 7.44
N ASP A 90 -0.59 -10.17 6.21
CA ASP A 90 0.80 -10.46 5.87
C ASP A 90 1.55 -9.18 5.55
N THR A 91 2.87 -9.31 5.51
CA THR A 91 3.77 -8.19 5.28
C THR A 91 4.52 -8.34 3.97
N GLY A 92 4.99 -7.20 3.46
CA GLY A 92 5.86 -7.17 2.30
C GLY A 92 6.88 -6.07 2.50
N ARG A 93 7.69 -5.82 1.47
CA ARG A 93 8.73 -4.83 1.58
C ARG A 93 9.04 -4.17 0.24
N ILE A 94 9.55 -2.96 0.34
CA ILE A 94 10.16 -2.22 -0.76
C ILE A 94 11.61 -2.01 -0.36
N ASP A 95 12.53 -2.60 -1.10
CA ASP A 95 13.97 -2.43 -0.88
C ASP A 95 14.43 -1.31 -1.81
N VAL A 96 15.13 -0.32 -1.25
CA VAL A 96 15.56 0.85 -2.00
C VAL A 96 17.05 0.97 -1.94
N THR A 97 17.67 1.13 -3.12
CA THR A 97 19.09 1.40 -3.25
C THR A 97 19.25 2.81 -3.81
N TYR A 98 19.98 3.65 -3.10
CA TYR A 98 20.39 4.94 -3.59
C TYR A 98 21.87 4.89 -3.94
N ASN A 99 22.24 5.34 -5.15
CA ASN A 99 23.63 5.41 -5.55
C ASN A 99 23.96 6.85 -5.91
N GLY A 100 24.77 7.47 -5.07
CA GLY A 100 25.18 8.87 -5.25
C GLY A 100 26.40 9.04 -6.14
N ARG A 101 26.88 7.98 -6.79
CA ARG A 101 28.05 8.07 -7.66
C ARG A 101 27.80 9.10 -8.76
N GLY A 102 28.75 10.00 -8.92
CA GLY A 102 28.64 11.04 -9.93
C GLY A 102 27.75 12.20 -9.54
N LYS A 103 27.15 12.16 -8.36
CA LYS A 103 26.38 13.27 -7.83
C LYS A 103 27.29 14.21 -7.05
N PHE A 104 26.88 15.47 -6.99
CA PHE A 104 27.60 16.43 -6.15
C PHE A 104 27.30 16.14 -4.68
N PRO A 105 28.29 16.28 -3.80
CA PRO A 105 28.04 16.22 -2.36
C PRO A 105 26.97 17.22 -1.95
N GLY A 106 26.20 16.88 -0.95
CA GLY A 106 25.16 17.72 -0.43
C GLY A 106 23.95 16.92 0.01
N HIS A 107 22.96 17.65 0.44
CA HIS A 107 21.68 17.05 0.86
C HIS A 107 20.89 16.62 -0.36
N PHE A 108 20.21 15.47 -0.23
CA PHE A 108 19.31 15.00 -1.26
C PHE A 108 18.03 14.44 -0.65
N ALA A 109 16.98 14.45 -1.44
CA ALA A 109 15.72 13.77 -1.12
C ALA A 109 15.14 13.22 -2.41
N LYS A 110 14.80 11.94 -2.41
CA LYS A 110 14.24 11.25 -3.58
C LYS A 110 12.93 10.61 -3.21
N THR A 111 12.00 10.64 -4.16
CA THR A 111 10.67 10.08 -3.97
C THR A 111 10.52 8.79 -4.76
N ILE A 112 9.97 7.78 -4.11
CA ILE A 112 9.63 6.51 -4.73
C ILE A 112 8.10 6.42 -4.77
N THR A 113 7.55 6.16 -5.94
CA THR A 113 6.11 6.02 -6.11
C THR A 113 5.76 4.55 -6.15
N ILE A 114 4.82 4.14 -5.31
CA ILE A 114 4.34 2.77 -5.22
C ILE A 114 2.91 2.73 -5.73
N ARG A 115 2.65 1.84 -6.68
CA ARG A 115 1.30 1.59 -7.19
C ARG A 115 0.89 0.18 -6.81
N SER A 116 -0.34 0.05 -6.35
CA SER A 116 -0.87 -1.24 -5.93
C SER A 116 -2.37 -1.31 -6.19
N ASN A 117 -2.96 -2.47 -5.93
CA ASN A 117 -4.41 -2.65 -6.00
C ASN A 117 -5.10 -2.29 -4.68
N ALA A 118 -4.38 -1.64 -3.76
CA ALA A 118 -4.94 -1.22 -2.49
C ALA A 118 -5.96 -0.11 -2.69
N LYS A 119 -6.77 0.11 -1.68
CA LYS A 119 -7.70 1.24 -1.66
C LYS A 119 -6.95 2.54 -1.90
N THR A 120 -5.81 2.70 -1.24
CA THR A 120 -4.88 3.79 -1.52
C THR A 120 -3.94 3.33 -2.62
N GLU A 121 -4.26 3.63 -3.86
CA GLU A 121 -3.58 3.07 -5.02
C GLU A 121 -2.16 3.56 -5.19
N ILE A 122 -1.89 4.79 -4.77
CA ILE A 122 -0.58 5.41 -4.94
C ILE A 122 -0.09 5.90 -3.59
N ILE A 123 1.10 5.45 -3.23
CA ILE A 123 1.78 5.91 -2.02
C ILE A 123 3.18 6.34 -2.41
N ARG A 124 3.64 7.43 -1.83
CA ARG A 124 4.99 7.93 -2.07
C ARG A 124 5.83 7.79 -0.82
N LEU A 125 7.01 7.21 -1.02
CA LEU A 125 8.03 7.06 0.00
C LEU A 125 9.14 8.05 -0.30
N THR A 126 9.84 8.49 0.73
CA THR A 126 10.95 9.43 0.56
C THR A 126 12.20 8.85 1.21
N VAL A 127 13.31 8.92 0.50
CA VAL A 127 14.64 8.67 1.07
C VAL A 127 15.42 9.96 0.99
N GLU A 128 16.22 10.24 2.00
CA GLU A 128 16.99 11.46 2.07
C GLU A 128 18.33 11.20 2.77
N GLY A 129 19.23 12.12 2.65
CA GLY A 129 20.51 12.01 3.31
C GLY A 129 21.42 13.17 2.93
N MET A 130 22.64 13.11 3.48
CA MET A 130 23.68 14.10 3.23
C MET A 130 24.93 13.35 2.78
N MET A 131 25.34 13.57 1.54
CA MET A 131 26.58 12.99 1.03
C MET A 131 27.70 14.00 1.15
N THR A 132 28.81 13.60 1.75
CA THR A 132 30.00 14.42 1.90
C THR A 132 31.09 13.95 0.94
N LYS A 133 32.12 14.78 0.77
CA LYS A 133 33.28 14.38 0.00
C LYS A 133 34.05 13.25 0.64
#